data_65b3bee38d88367ee2e126b6c97ddb44
#
_entry.id   65b3bee38d88367ee2e126b6c97ddb44
#
_cell.length_a   1.000
_cell.length_b   1.000
_cell.length_c   1.000
_cell.angle_alpha   90.00
_cell.angle_beta   90.00
_cell.angle_gamma   90.00
#
_symmetry.space_group_name_H-M   'P 1'
#
loop_
_entity.id
_entity.type
_entity.pdbx_description
1 polymer ?
#
loop_
_entity_poly.entity_id
_entity_poly.type
_entity_poly.pdbx_seq_one_letter_code
_entity_poly.pdbx_strand_id
1 'polypeptide(L)'
;MSDQPESLLTPTVTPAQRFFEEVSSEVSKVFVGQEELVTTALIALVSGGHVLIEGVPGLGKTLFVKALGRVTGCQFGRIQFTADLMPSDVTGAPIFDMKTQDFRFRPGPVFVQLLLADEINRSPAKTHRSEEHTSEL
;
A
#
# COMPACT_ATOMS: atom_id res chain seq x y z
N MET A 1 -9.47 -2.00 -59.34
CA MET A 1 -8.29 -1.58 -58.54
C MET A 1 -8.82 -0.75 -57.42
N SER A 2 -9.19 -1.45 -56.34
CA SER A 2 -9.91 -0.86 -55.21
C SER A 2 -8.90 -0.63 -54.10
N ASP A 3 -8.61 0.65 -53.93
CA ASP A 3 -7.76 1.15 -52.85
C ASP A 3 -8.62 1.18 -51.61
N GLN A 4 -8.40 0.24 -50.69
CA GLN A 4 -8.98 0.30 -49.35
C GLN A 4 -7.96 1.02 -48.47
N PRO A 5 -8.35 2.11 -47.80
CA PRO A 5 -7.47 2.70 -46.82
C PRO A 5 -7.42 1.77 -45.62
N GLU A 6 -6.23 1.27 -45.29
CA GLU A 6 -5.90 0.66 -44.04
C GLU A 6 -6.32 1.64 -42.91
N SER A 7 -7.42 1.31 -42.25
CA SER A 7 -7.82 2.00 -41.03
C SER A 7 -6.72 1.74 -40.01
N LEU A 8 -5.88 2.73 -39.79
CA LEU A 8 -4.95 2.80 -38.68
C LEU A 8 -5.76 2.64 -37.36
N LEU A 9 -5.83 1.41 -36.88
CA LEU A 9 -6.33 1.10 -35.54
C LEU A 9 -5.42 1.80 -34.57
N THR A 10 -5.76 3.02 -34.22
CA THR A 10 -5.18 3.67 -33.03
C THR A 10 -5.44 2.75 -31.85
N PRO A 11 -4.41 2.27 -31.14
CA PRO A 11 -4.62 1.37 -30.02
C PRO A 11 -5.47 2.08 -28.99
N THR A 12 -6.67 1.56 -28.78
CA THR A 12 -7.59 2.11 -27.79
C THR A 12 -7.01 1.83 -26.40
N VAL A 13 -6.47 2.85 -25.75
CA VAL A 13 -5.94 2.75 -24.39
C VAL A 13 -7.05 2.27 -23.45
N THR A 14 -6.85 1.15 -22.80
CA THR A 14 -7.83 0.58 -21.88
C THR A 14 -7.93 1.44 -20.60
N PRO A 15 -9.06 1.39 -19.87
CA PRO A 15 -9.18 2.08 -18.59
C PRO A 15 -8.06 1.73 -17.59
N ALA A 16 -7.61 0.47 -17.59
CA ALA A 16 -6.51 0.00 -16.77
C ALA A 16 -5.18 0.65 -17.17
N GLN A 17 -4.91 0.78 -18.45
CA GLN A 17 -3.71 1.45 -18.96
C GLN A 17 -3.70 2.94 -18.58
N ARG A 18 -4.83 3.63 -18.73
CA ARG A 18 -4.95 5.03 -18.31
C ARG A 18 -4.69 5.20 -16.83
N PHE A 19 -5.33 4.39 -16.00
CA PHE A 19 -5.11 4.41 -14.55
C PHE A 19 -3.63 4.21 -14.21
N PHE A 20 -2.98 3.23 -14.84
CA PHE A 20 -1.56 2.95 -14.62
C PHE A 20 -0.68 4.15 -15.02
N GLU A 21 -0.90 4.73 -16.18
CA GLU A 21 -0.15 5.88 -16.67
C GLU A 21 -0.34 7.12 -15.80
N GLU A 22 -1.58 7.42 -15.40
CA GLU A 22 -1.90 8.54 -14.51
C GLU A 22 -1.22 8.39 -13.15
N VAL A 23 -1.36 7.21 -12.51
CA VAL A 23 -0.74 6.96 -11.21
C VAL A 23 0.78 7.00 -11.30
N SER A 24 1.38 6.35 -12.30
CA SER A 24 2.82 6.36 -12.52
C SER A 24 3.34 7.78 -12.72
N SER A 25 2.67 8.59 -13.52
CA SER A 25 3.02 9.99 -13.76
C SER A 25 2.99 10.82 -12.48
N GLU A 26 1.93 10.70 -11.69
CA GLU A 26 1.79 11.46 -10.45
C GLU A 26 2.81 11.03 -9.38
N VAL A 27 3.05 9.74 -9.24
CA VAL A 27 4.05 9.22 -8.30
C VAL A 27 5.46 9.65 -8.71
N SER A 28 5.77 9.64 -10.01
CA SER A 28 7.08 10.04 -10.55
C SER A 28 7.41 11.51 -10.32
N LYS A 29 6.43 12.37 -10.10
CA LYS A 29 6.67 13.78 -9.72
C LYS A 29 7.31 13.93 -8.34
N VAL A 30 7.05 12.97 -7.46
CA VAL A 30 7.50 13.01 -6.05
C VAL A 30 8.62 12.00 -5.81
N PHE A 31 8.64 10.91 -6.56
CA PHE A 31 9.56 9.78 -6.39
C PHE A 31 10.25 9.45 -7.71
N VAL A 32 11.41 10.03 -7.92
CA VAL A 32 12.15 9.98 -9.19
C VAL A 32 13.09 8.77 -9.23
N GLY A 33 13.14 8.08 -10.38
CA GLY A 33 14.21 7.14 -10.72
C GLY A 33 13.99 5.69 -10.31
N GLN A 34 12.76 5.28 -9.95
CA GLN A 34 12.45 3.89 -9.60
C GLN A 34 11.13 3.42 -10.26
N GLU A 35 11.07 3.48 -11.57
CA GLU A 35 9.89 3.09 -12.36
C GLU A 35 9.48 1.63 -12.14
N GLU A 36 10.46 0.74 -11.96
CA GLU A 36 10.21 -0.67 -11.68
C GLU A 36 9.48 -0.88 -10.34
N LEU A 37 9.86 -0.12 -9.32
CA LEU A 37 9.19 -0.16 -8.02
C LEU A 37 7.74 0.32 -8.13
N VAL A 38 7.51 1.41 -8.85
CA VAL A 38 6.16 1.96 -9.09
C VAL A 38 5.30 0.93 -9.81
N THR A 39 5.82 0.34 -10.88
CA THR A 39 5.14 -0.69 -11.67
C THR A 39 4.78 -1.91 -10.83
N THR A 40 5.74 -2.43 -10.08
CA THR A 40 5.54 -3.61 -9.22
C THR A 40 4.51 -3.33 -8.12
N ALA A 41 4.59 -2.16 -7.50
CA ALA A 41 3.64 -1.77 -6.45
C ALA A 41 2.21 -1.59 -6.99
N LEU A 42 2.05 -1.03 -8.20
CA LEU A 42 0.75 -0.92 -8.84
C LEU A 42 0.15 -2.27 -9.22
N ILE A 43 0.97 -3.18 -9.74
CA ILE A 43 0.53 -4.55 -10.04
C ILE A 43 0.04 -5.23 -8.77
N ALA A 44 0.81 -5.15 -7.68
CA ALA A 44 0.43 -5.73 -6.40
C ALA A 44 -0.86 -5.11 -5.85
N LEU A 45 -1.00 -3.79 -5.92
CA LEU A 45 -2.20 -3.08 -5.45
C LEU A 45 -3.46 -3.54 -6.20
N VAL A 46 -3.40 -3.61 -7.53
CA VAL A 46 -4.53 -4.04 -8.36
C VAL A 46 -4.86 -5.51 -8.16
N SER A 47 -3.84 -6.33 -7.89
CA SER A 47 -4.00 -7.78 -7.65
C SER A 47 -4.36 -8.12 -6.21
N GLY A 48 -4.43 -7.15 -5.30
CA GLY A 48 -4.63 -7.40 -3.87
C GLY A 48 -3.44 -8.11 -3.21
N GLY A 49 -2.25 -7.92 -3.75
CA GLY A 49 -1.02 -8.58 -3.31
C GLY A 49 -0.13 -7.70 -2.42
N HIS A 50 1.05 -8.21 -2.12
CA HIS A 50 2.05 -7.57 -1.28
C HIS A 50 3.36 -7.35 -2.05
N VAL A 51 4.14 -6.34 -1.63
CA VAL A 51 5.46 -6.02 -2.18
C VAL A 51 6.48 -6.01 -1.07
N LEU A 52 7.56 -6.77 -1.23
CA LEU A 52 8.74 -6.67 -0.38
C LEU A 52 9.72 -5.68 -1.03
N ILE A 53 10.03 -4.60 -0.30
CA ILE A 53 11.01 -3.60 -0.72
C ILE A 53 12.27 -3.78 0.11
N GLU A 54 13.29 -4.35 -0.48
CA GLU A 54 14.62 -4.46 0.12
C GLU A 54 15.45 -3.23 -0.25
N GLY A 55 16.20 -2.71 0.70
CA GLY A 55 17.08 -1.58 0.43
C GLY A 55 17.54 -0.84 1.68
N VAL A 56 18.43 0.12 1.45
CA VAL A 56 19.03 0.93 2.51
C VAL A 56 17.97 1.78 3.21
N PRO A 57 17.99 1.92 4.56
CA PRO A 57 17.11 2.81 5.29
C PRO A 57 17.19 4.25 4.76
N GLY A 58 16.05 4.94 4.64
CA GLY A 58 16.01 6.35 4.23
C GLY A 58 15.83 6.62 2.73
N LEU A 59 15.64 5.62 1.89
CA LEU A 59 15.42 5.77 0.44
C LEU A 59 14.01 6.27 0.06
N GLY A 60 13.33 7.01 0.91
CA GLY A 60 12.04 7.60 0.59
C GLY A 60 10.87 6.61 0.50
N LYS A 61 11.00 5.38 1.04
CA LYS A 61 9.93 4.36 1.05
C LYS A 61 8.60 4.93 1.57
N THR A 62 8.65 5.65 2.67
CA THR A 62 7.46 6.28 3.26
C THR A 62 6.85 7.33 2.34
N LEU A 63 7.69 8.12 1.67
CA LEU A 63 7.24 9.14 0.73
C LEU A 63 6.56 8.47 -0.48
N PHE A 64 7.16 7.41 -1.01
CA PHE A 64 6.61 6.62 -2.10
C PHE A 64 5.21 6.09 -1.77
N VAL A 65 5.08 5.37 -0.64
CA VAL A 65 3.80 4.75 -0.26
C VAL A 65 2.73 5.80 0.07
N LYS A 66 3.11 6.93 0.67
CA LYS A 66 2.21 8.07 0.86
C LYS A 66 1.73 8.69 -0.45
N ALA A 67 2.65 8.86 -1.41
CA ALA A 67 2.30 9.38 -2.74
C ALA A 67 1.34 8.42 -3.45
N LEU A 68 1.64 7.12 -3.43
CA LEU A 68 0.79 6.09 -3.99
C LEU A 68 -0.61 6.10 -3.38
N GLY A 69 -0.73 6.15 -2.05
CA GLY A 69 -2.01 6.24 -1.35
C GLY A 69 -2.80 7.49 -1.72
N ARG A 70 -2.12 8.64 -1.84
CA ARG A 70 -2.78 9.91 -2.21
C ARG A 70 -3.34 9.86 -3.64
N VAL A 71 -2.58 9.34 -4.59
CA VAL A 71 -2.99 9.28 -6.00
C VAL A 71 -4.09 8.25 -6.23
N THR A 72 -4.02 7.11 -5.55
CA THR A 72 -5.01 6.03 -5.69
C THR A 72 -6.26 6.23 -4.82
N GLY A 73 -6.24 7.20 -3.90
CA GLY A 73 -7.32 7.41 -2.93
C GLY A 73 -7.37 6.37 -1.82
N CYS A 74 -6.35 5.52 -1.70
CA CYS A 74 -6.27 4.51 -0.64
C CYS A 74 -5.89 5.13 0.70
N GLN A 75 -6.50 4.64 1.78
CA GLN A 75 -6.05 4.98 3.12
C GLN A 75 -4.67 4.36 3.36
N PHE A 76 -3.76 5.20 3.83
CA PHE A 76 -2.38 4.82 4.13
C PHE A 76 -2.18 4.66 5.63
N GLY A 77 -1.51 3.57 6.02
CA GLY A 77 -1.01 3.34 7.37
C GLY A 77 0.48 3.00 7.36
N ARG A 78 1.15 3.23 8.46
CA ARG A 78 2.55 2.84 8.68
C ARG A 78 2.70 2.18 10.03
N ILE A 79 3.40 1.05 10.06
CA ILE A 79 3.87 0.39 11.26
C ILE A 79 5.38 0.33 11.19
N GLN A 80 6.05 0.80 12.23
CA GLN A 80 7.47 0.59 12.41
C GLN A 80 7.66 -0.52 13.43
N PHE A 81 8.21 -1.63 12.99
CA PHE A 81 8.44 -2.80 13.84
C PHE A 81 9.64 -2.55 14.75
N THR A 82 9.43 -2.73 16.04
CA THR A 82 10.44 -2.61 17.10
C THR A 82 10.35 -3.82 18.01
N ALA A 83 11.39 -4.08 18.81
CA ALA A 83 11.42 -5.23 19.69
C ALA A 83 10.33 -5.23 20.81
N ASP A 84 9.79 -4.06 21.11
CA ASP A 84 8.75 -3.81 22.12
C ASP A 84 7.33 -3.66 21.52
N LEU A 85 7.17 -3.79 20.20
CA LEU A 85 5.89 -3.71 19.52
C LEU A 85 4.95 -4.83 20.00
N MET A 86 3.79 -4.44 20.46
CA MET A 86 2.75 -5.36 20.89
C MET A 86 1.77 -5.69 19.75
N PRO A 87 1.19 -6.89 19.70
CA PRO A 87 0.16 -7.21 18.70
C PRO A 87 -1.01 -6.22 18.67
N SER A 88 -1.41 -5.70 19.83
CA SER A 88 -2.46 -4.69 19.95
C SER A 88 -2.10 -3.33 19.34
N ASP A 89 -0.82 -3.03 19.16
CA ASP A 89 -0.36 -1.82 18.48
C ASP A 89 -0.63 -1.92 16.97
N VAL A 90 -0.70 -3.13 16.45
CA VAL A 90 -0.97 -3.45 15.05
C VAL A 90 -2.48 -3.59 14.79
N THR A 91 -3.14 -4.46 15.54
CA THR A 91 -4.54 -4.82 15.32
C THR A 91 -5.53 -3.90 16.03
N GLY A 92 -5.07 -3.14 17.00
CA GLY A 92 -5.93 -2.34 17.86
C GLY A 92 -6.37 -3.09 19.12
N ALA A 93 -7.08 -2.39 19.97
CA ALA A 93 -7.55 -2.91 21.26
C ALA A 93 -8.90 -2.30 21.67
N PRO A 94 -9.68 -3.00 22.51
CA PRO A 94 -10.83 -2.40 23.15
C PRO A 94 -10.37 -1.36 24.18
N ILE A 95 -10.94 -0.17 24.12
CA ILE A 95 -10.73 0.92 25.08
C ILE A 95 -12.04 1.23 25.79
N PHE A 96 -11.94 1.51 27.09
CA PHE A 96 -13.10 1.93 27.87
C PHE A 96 -13.38 3.41 27.66
N ASP A 97 -14.57 3.73 27.14
CA ASP A 97 -15.01 5.11 26.96
C ASP A 97 -15.71 5.59 28.26
N MET A 98 -15.07 6.48 28.98
CA MET A 98 -15.57 7.04 30.22
C MET A 98 -16.87 7.82 30.08
N LYS A 99 -17.17 8.36 28.88
CA LYS A 99 -18.39 9.13 28.62
C LYS A 99 -19.61 8.24 28.41
N THR A 100 -19.42 7.15 27.71
CA THR A 100 -20.49 6.19 27.39
C THR A 100 -20.54 5.02 28.38
N GLN A 101 -19.52 4.89 29.26
CA GLN A 101 -19.32 3.77 30.17
C GLN A 101 -19.37 2.40 29.49
N ASP A 102 -18.83 2.33 28.27
CA ASP A 102 -18.82 1.13 27.45
C ASP A 102 -17.46 0.91 26.80
N PHE A 103 -17.19 -0.32 26.35
CA PHE A 103 -15.99 -0.66 25.61
C PHE A 103 -16.19 -0.39 24.13
N ARG A 104 -15.25 0.36 23.53
CA ARG A 104 -15.18 0.56 22.07
C ARG A 104 -13.89 -0.01 21.53
N PHE A 105 -13.99 -0.76 20.45
CA PHE A 105 -12.80 -1.21 19.74
C PHE A 105 -12.16 -0.04 19.00
N ARG A 106 -10.88 0.24 19.30
CA ARG A 106 -10.07 1.19 18.54
C ARG A 106 -9.22 0.42 17.55
N PRO A 107 -9.53 0.51 16.24
CA PRO A 107 -8.76 -0.18 15.21
C PRO A 107 -7.30 0.28 15.21
N GLY A 108 -6.40 -0.67 15.00
CA GLY A 108 -4.99 -0.39 14.78
C GLY A 108 -4.68 -0.01 13.35
N PRO A 109 -3.43 0.32 13.05
CA PRO A 109 -2.99 0.78 11.73
C PRO A 109 -3.08 -0.29 10.62
N VAL A 110 -3.31 -1.56 10.95
CA VAL A 110 -3.46 -2.63 9.94
C VAL A 110 -4.74 -2.50 9.12
N PHE A 111 -5.77 -1.83 9.63
CA PHE A 111 -7.05 -1.66 8.94
C PHE A 111 -7.03 -0.50 7.94
N VAL A 112 -6.19 -0.65 6.91
CA VAL A 112 -6.04 0.29 5.80
C VAL A 112 -5.87 -0.48 4.49
N GLN A 113 -6.07 0.17 3.35
CA GLN A 113 -5.85 -0.46 2.05
C GLN A 113 -4.38 -0.52 1.66
N LEU A 114 -3.56 0.40 2.18
CA LEU A 114 -2.14 0.50 1.87
C LEU A 114 -1.33 0.65 3.16
N LEU A 115 -0.67 -0.42 3.56
CA LEU A 115 0.13 -0.46 4.77
C LEU A 115 1.63 -0.54 4.46
N LEU A 116 2.41 0.37 5.04
CA LEU A 116 3.86 0.26 5.07
C LEU A 116 4.30 -0.40 6.38
N ALA A 117 4.75 -1.65 6.29
CA ALA A 117 5.41 -2.37 7.38
C ALA A 117 6.92 -2.13 7.29
N ASP A 118 7.44 -1.27 8.14
CA ASP A 118 8.85 -0.87 8.12
C ASP A 118 9.65 -1.62 9.18
N GLU A 119 10.86 -2.07 8.80
CA GLU A 119 11.76 -2.81 9.68
C GLU A 119 11.17 -4.10 10.27
N ILE A 120 10.40 -4.82 9.47
CA ILE A 120 9.63 -6.01 9.89
C ILE A 120 10.48 -7.10 10.56
N ASN A 121 11.76 -7.20 10.22
CA ASN A 121 12.71 -8.14 10.81
C ASN A 121 13.06 -7.87 12.28
N ARG A 122 12.64 -6.71 12.83
CA ARG A 122 12.90 -6.33 14.24
C ARG A 122 11.78 -6.69 15.19
N SER A 123 10.61 -7.10 14.68
CA SER A 123 9.47 -7.40 15.53
C SER A 123 9.59 -8.74 16.25
N PRO A 124 8.97 -8.90 17.43
CA PRO A 124 8.83 -10.19 18.08
C PRO A 124 7.98 -11.16 17.24
N ALA A 125 8.27 -12.47 17.35
CA ALA A 125 7.53 -13.50 16.61
C ALA A 125 6.01 -13.50 16.87
N LYS A 126 5.56 -13.05 18.04
CA LYS A 126 4.14 -12.92 18.40
C LYS A 126 3.42 -11.87 17.56
N THR A 127 4.09 -10.79 17.19
CA THR A 127 3.51 -9.70 16.40
C THR A 127 3.38 -10.11 14.93
N HIS A 128 4.35 -10.84 14.39
CA HIS A 128 4.26 -11.41 13.04
C HIS A 128 3.05 -12.34 12.87
N ARG A 129 2.79 -13.21 13.84
CA ARG A 129 1.62 -14.12 13.79
C ARG A 129 0.28 -13.39 13.78
N SER A 130 0.21 -12.23 14.43
CA SER A 130 -1.03 -11.43 14.45
C SER A 130 -1.35 -10.84 13.08
N GLU A 131 -0.34 -10.56 12.27
CA GLU A 131 -0.52 -10.08 10.89
C GLU A 131 -0.99 -11.21 9.97
N GLU A 132 -0.44 -12.41 10.10
CA GLU A 132 -0.86 -13.57 9.29
C GLU A 132 -2.35 -13.85 9.46
N HIS A 133 -2.87 -13.82 10.70
CA HIS A 133 -4.30 -14.04 10.96
C HIS A 133 -5.21 -12.93 10.40
N THR A 134 -4.72 -11.72 10.25
CA THR A 134 -5.52 -10.59 9.73
C THR A 134 -5.56 -10.57 8.20
N SER A 135 -4.61 -11.23 7.54
CA SER A 135 -4.56 -11.34 6.08
C SER A 135 -5.53 -12.40 5.52
N GLU A 136 -6.10 -13.26 6.37
CA GLU A 136 -7.04 -14.32 5.99
C GLU A 136 -8.52 -13.94 6.18
N LEU A 137 -8.82 -12.74 6.63
CA LEU A 137 -10.18 -12.21 6.80
C LEU A 137 -10.55 -11.19 5.72
#